data_6a106e4ec03d5953cdcbf5d10f6ec82d
#
_entry.id   6a106e4ec03d5953cdcbf5d10f6ec82d
#
_cell.length_a   1.000
_cell.length_b   1.000
_cell.length_c   1.000
_cell.angle_alpha   90.00
_cell.angle_beta   90.00
_cell.angle_gamma   90.00
#
_symmetry.space_group_name_H-M   'P 1'
#
loop_
_entity.id
_entity.type
_entity.pdbx_description
1 polymer ?
#
loop_
_entity_poly.entity_id
_entity_poly.type
_entity_poly.pdbx_seq_one_letter_code
_entity_poly.pdbx_strand_id
1 'polypeptide(L)'
;MGKTAHHACSHISCIVWHLFSNLFYCFASNKGGHGTGIGGIVVDSGTFDWAGGKHPLYTEPDTSYGGLRWGMDLPEPLAPLAFILRMRTVPLRNLGSSIAPDNSWMFLQGIETLPLRMDRHCENSLKVAKMMQSHPSVEWVRYPGLEGDSEYEKNQKYLGGKGGSLVVFEIKGGAEAGKSFIDSLKLISHVANVGDAKSLAINPATTTHSQMNEEQQRLCGITPGMVRLSIGIETFDDIKDDIEQALAKASA
;
A
#
# COMPACT_ATOMS: atom_id res chain seq x y z
N MET A 1 3.91 -1.75 25.80
CA MET A 1 3.56 -2.21 24.45
C MET A 1 2.65 -1.25 23.65
N GLY A 2 1.92 -0.33 24.25
CA GLY A 2 0.93 0.48 23.52
C GLY A 2 1.45 1.67 22.71
N LYS A 3 2.54 2.33 23.10
CA LYS A 3 2.94 3.62 22.50
C LYS A 3 3.77 3.53 21.21
N THR A 4 4.63 2.54 21.07
CA THR A 4 5.48 2.38 19.87
C THR A 4 4.72 1.82 18.67
N ALA A 5 3.80 0.88 18.89
CA ALA A 5 2.92 0.37 17.82
C ALA A 5 1.95 1.47 17.33
N HIS A 6 1.52 2.37 18.22
CA HIS A 6 0.67 3.51 17.87
C HIS A 6 1.36 4.51 16.92
N HIS A 7 2.66 4.79 17.09
CA HIS A 7 3.38 5.73 16.23
C HIS A 7 3.64 5.19 14.82
N ALA A 8 4.02 3.92 14.68
CA ALA A 8 4.24 3.33 13.36
C ALA A 8 2.92 3.11 12.60
N CYS A 9 1.84 2.77 13.30
CA CYS A 9 0.51 2.66 12.72
C CYS A 9 -0.04 4.03 12.32
N SER A 10 0.27 5.11 13.05
CA SER A 10 -0.20 6.46 12.76
C SER A 10 0.36 7.02 11.45
N HIS A 11 1.56 6.68 11.05
CA HIS A 11 2.18 7.21 9.84
C HIS A 11 1.66 6.57 8.54
N ILE A 12 1.27 5.28 8.59
CA ILE A 12 0.61 4.62 7.46
C ILE A 12 -0.91 4.88 7.47
N SER A 13 -1.49 5.03 8.66
CA SER A 13 -2.92 5.28 8.86
C SER A 13 -3.36 6.68 8.45
N CYS A 14 -2.51 7.70 8.58
CA CYS A 14 -2.89 9.08 8.32
C CYS A 14 -3.25 9.36 6.86
N ILE A 15 -2.67 8.69 5.88
CA ILE A 15 -3.01 8.92 4.46
C ILE A 15 -4.44 8.46 4.14
N VAL A 16 -4.90 7.38 4.78
CA VAL A 16 -6.20 6.77 4.45
C VAL A 16 -7.30 7.26 5.38
N TRP A 17 -6.95 7.76 6.56
CA TRP A 17 -7.91 8.22 7.58
C TRP A 17 -8.70 9.47 7.17
N HIS A 18 -8.13 10.33 6.32
CA HIS A 18 -8.80 11.55 5.87
C HIS A 18 -9.68 11.38 4.63
N LEU A 19 -9.56 10.26 3.90
CA LEU A 19 -10.30 10.03 2.65
C LEU A 19 -11.50 9.08 2.80
N PHE A 20 -11.51 8.22 3.82
CA PHE A 20 -12.60 7.25 4.02
C PHE A 20 -12.87 7.05 5.51
N SER A 21 -14.13 7.11 5.91
CA SER A 21 -14.59 6.77 7.25
C SER A 21 -14.41 5.29 7.60
N ASN A 22 -14.10 4.44 6.63
CA ASN A 22 -13.84 3.01 6.79
C ASN A 22 -12.57 2.61 6.07
N LEU A 23 -11.71 1.86 6.75
CA LEU A 23 -10.39 1.53 6.26
C LEU A 23 -10.17 0.03 6.16
N PHE A 24 -9.85 -0.44 4.95
CA PHE A 24 -9.41 -1.81 4.70
C PHE A 24 -7.91 -1.86 4.58
N TYR A 25 -7.24 -2.70 5.39
CA TYR A 25 -5.82 -2.98 5.26
C TYR A 25 -5.57 -4.41 4.84
N CYS A 26 -4.79 -4.58 3.78
CA CYS A 26 -4.18 -5.86 3.45
C CYS A 26 -2.81 -5.97 4.16
N PHE A 27 -2.57 -7.08 4.86
CA PHE A 27 -1.40 -7.29 5.70
C PHE A 27 -0.37 -8.23 5.09
N ALA A 28 -0.24 -8.30 3.77
CA ALA A 28 0.69 -9.27 3.19
C ALA A 28 2.16 -8.93 3.50
N SER A 29 2.60 -7.73 3.20
CA SER A 29 4.03 -7.39 3.20
C SER A 29 4.44 -6.38 4.26
N ASN A 30 3.78 -5.24 4.35
CA ASN A 30 4.23 -4.18 5.26
C ASN A 30 4.24 -4.62 6.72
N LYS A 31 3.23 -5.31 7.20
CA LYS A 31 3.12 -5.67 8.62
C LYS A 31 3.81 -6.99 8.97
N GLY A 32 3.71 -8.00 8.10
CA GLY A 32 4.50 -9.22 8.22
C GLY A 32 5.96 -9.04 7.83
N GLY A 33 6.21 -8.20 6.83
CA GLY A 33 7.55 -7.88 6.35
C GLY A 33 8.16 -8.89 5.38
N HIS A 34 7.57 -10.07 5.22
CA HIS A 34 8.18 -11.16 4.47
C HIS A 34 7.25 -11.82 3.43
N GLY A 35 6.00 -11.37 3.32
CA GLY A 35 5.04 -11.96 2.37
C GLY A 35 4.66 -13.43 2.65
N THR A 36 4.97 -13.93 3.84
CA THR A 36 4.78 -15.34 4.21
C THR A 36 3.35 -15.70 4.65
N GLY A 37 2.53 -14.69 4.90
CA GLY A 37 1.13 -14.87 5.28
C GLY A 37 0.26 -13.74 4.75
N ILE A 38 -1.03 -14.01 4.60
CA ILE A 38 -2.04 -13.03 4.20
C ILE A 38 -3.00 -12.83 5.35
N GLY A 39 -3.34 -11.59 5.61
CA GLY A 39 -4.34 -11.19 6.58
C GLY A 39 -4.84 -9.79 6.28
N GLY A 40 -5.82 -9.35 7.06
CA GLY A 40 -6.38 -8.02 6.91
C GLY A 40 -6.96 -7.50 8.21
N ILE A 41 -7.15 -6.20 8.26
CA ILE A 41 -7.87 -5.54 9.33
C ILE A 41 -8.85 -4.52 8.75
N VAL A 42 -9.99 -4.41 9.38
CA VAL A 42 -10.97 -3.37 9.10
C VAL A 42 -11.11 -2.50 10.34
N VAL A 43 -10.95 -1.21 10.17
CA VAL A 43 -11.10 -0.21 11.25
C VAL A 43 -12.20 0.75 10.87
N ASP A 44 -13.17 0.92 11.77
CA ASP A 44 -14.27 1.87 11.62
C ASP A 44 -14.10 3.00 12.63
N SER A 45 -14.26 4.24 12.18
CA SER A 45 -14.21 5.42 13.05
C SER A 45 -15.44 5.54 13.95
N GLY A 46 -16.53 4.86 13.62
CA GLY A 46 -17.83 5.01 14.30
C GLY A 46 -18.53 6.34 14.06
N THR A 47 -18.06 7.15 13.10
CA THR A 47 -18.60 8.50 12.85
C THR A 47 -19.40 8.61 11.54
N PHE A 48 -19.45 7.54 10.77
CA PHE A 48 -20.17 7.57 9.50
C PHE A 48 -21.68 7.45 9.73
N ASP A 49 -22.45 8.27 9.02
CA ASP A 49 -23.92 8.23 9.06
C ASP A 49 -24.47 7.07 8.21
N TRP A 50 -24.62 5.92 8.84
CA TRP A 50 -25.21 4.73 8.23
C TRP A 50 -26.74 4.83 8.05
N ALA A 51 -27.40 5.78 8.73
CA ALA A 51 -28.83 6.04 8.60
C ALA A 51 -29.19 6.93 7.41
N GLY A 52 -28.22 7.58 6.78
CA GLY A 52 -28.38 8.58 5.72
C GLY A 52 -28.97 8.09 4.39
N GLY A 53 -29.45 6.85 4.29
CA GLY A 53 -30.16 6.31 3.13
C GLY A 53 -29.31 5.92 1.93
N LYS A 54 -28.02 6.22 1.92
CA LYS A 54 -27.10 5.87 0.80
C LYS A 54 -26.73 4.39 0.74
N HIS A 55 -26.96 3.66 1.82
CA HIS A 55 -26.56 2.27 1.98
C HIS A 55 -27.74 1.41 2.39
N PRO A 56 -28.53 0.85 1.46
CA PRO A 56 -29.72 0.06 1.75
C PRO A 56 -29.49 -1.07 2.74
N LEU A 57 -28.33 -1.71 2.71
CA LEU A 57 -27.93 -2.76 3.65
C LEU A 57 -27.96 -2.33 5.14
N TYR A 58 -28.02 -1.03 5.42
CA TYR A 58 -28.07 -0.48 6.79
C TYR A 58 -29.40 0.19 7.11
N THR A 59 -30.19 0.54 6.10
CA THR A 59 -31.47 1.26 6.29
C THR A 59 -32.69 0.40 6.01
N GLU A 60 -32.55 -0.68 5.25
CA GLU A 60 -33.63 -1.65 5.01
C GLU A 60 -33.65 -2.74 6.10
N PRO A 61 -34.83 -3.33 6.36
CA PRO A 61 -34.97 -4.43 7.32
C PRO A 61 -34.16 -5.67 6.90
N ASP A 62 -33.29 -6.15 7.78
CA ASP A 62 -32.56 -7.40 7.57
C ASP A 62 -33.42 -8.58 8.05
N THR A 63 -33.96 -9.35 7.11
CA THR A 63 -34.85 -10.49 7.41
C THR A 63 -34.13 -11.59 8.17
N SER A 64 -32.81 -11.72 8.07
CA SER A 64 -32.00 -12.69 8.83
C SER A 64 -31.88 -12.34 10.30
N TYR A 65 -32.20 -11.10 10.67
CA TYR A 65 -32.10 -10.57 12.03
C TYR A 65 -33.42 -9.93 12.49
N GLY A 66 -34.53 -10.57 12.15
CA GLY A 66 -35.86 -10.15 12.65
C GLY A 66 -36.31 -8.78 12.14
N GLY A 67 -35.79 -8.34 11.00
CA GLY A 67 -36.10 -7.03 10.43
C GLY A 67 -35.29 -5.87 10.97
N LEU A 68 -34.18 -6.12 11.69
CA LEU A 68 -33.28 -5.09 12.22
C LEU A 68 -32.72 -4.24 11.09
N ARG A 69 -32.79 -2.92 11.19
CA ARG A 69 -32.12 -1.95 10.34
C ARG A 69 -30.84 -1.50 11.05
N TRP A 70 -29.72 -2.05 10.63
CA TRP A 70 -28.42 -1.93 11.29
C TRP A 70 -27.97 -0.49 11.59
N GLY A 71 -28.28 0.46 10.68
CA GLY A 71 -27.94 1.87 10.84
C GLY A 71 -28.94 2.69 11.63
N MET A 72 -30.11 2.12 11.97
CA MET A 72 -31.22 2.90 12.52
C MET A 72 -31.76 2.36 13.88
N ASP A 73 -31.72 1.05 14.06
CA ASP A 73 -32.42 0.42 15.19
C ASP A 73 -31.48 -0.02 16.34
N LEU A 74 -30.16 0.14 16.16
CA LEU A 74 -29.20 -0.18 17.21
C LEU A 74 -29.28 0.85 18.34
N PRO A 75 -29.43 0.37 19.62
CA PRO A 75 -29.41 1.28 20.76
C PRO A 75 -28.02 1.83 21.06
N GLU A 76 -27.94 2.95 21.78
CA GLU A 76 -26.68 3.40 22.37
C GLU A 76 -26.20 2.40 23.46
N PRO A 77 -24.90 2.10 23.55
CA PRO A 77 -23.77 2.67 22.80
C PRO A 77 -23.41 1.90 21.50
N LEU A 78 -24.26 1.07 20.95
CA LEU A 78 -23.98 0.21 19.80
C LEU A 78 -24.19 0.90 18.45
N ALA A 79 -24.97 1.98 18.40
CA ALA A 79 -25.27 2.69 17.16
C ALA A 79 -24.01 3.10 16.36
N PRO A 80 -22.93 3.63 16.96
CA PRO A 80 -21.69 3.94 16.26
C PRO A 80 -20.98 2.71 15.67
N LEU A 81 -21.30 1.52 16.14
CA LEU A 81 -20.68 0.25 15.74
C LEU A 81 -21.47 -0.48 14.63
N ALA A 82 -22.47 0.14 14.03
CA ALA A 82 -23.37 -0.47 13.06
C ALA A 82 -22.65 -1.25 11.96
N PHE A 83 -21.59 -0.66 11.38
CA PHE A 83 -20.79 -1.29 10.35
C PHE A 83 -20.10 -2.56 10.84
N ILE A 84 -19.34 -2.47 11.91
CA ILE A 84 -18.57 -3.60 12.47
C ILE A 84 -19.51 -4.70 12.98
N LEU A 85 -20.61 -4.35 13.63
CA LEU A 85 -21.58 -5.33 14.10
C LEU A 85 -22.19 -6.10 12.94
N ARG A 86 -22.69 -5.40 11.91
CA ARG A 86 -23.24 -6.06 10.72
C ARG A 86 -22.18 -6.92 10.02
N MET A 87 -20.96 -6.41 9.86
CA MET A 87 -19.88 -7.15 9.22
C MET A 87 -19.58 -8.47 9.96
N ARG A 88 -19.58 -8.44 11.29
CA ARG A 88 -19.34 -9.65 12.11
C ARG A 88 -20.50 -10.63 12.08
N THR A 89 -21.72 -10.12 12.14
CA THR A 89 -22.90 -10.96 12.26
C THR A 89 -23.40 -11.51 10.94
N VAL A 90 -23.16 -10.84 9.81
CA VAL A 90 -23.64 -11.27 8.49
C VAL A 90 -22.50 -11.81 7.62
N PRO A 91 -21.58 -11.01 7.03
CA PRO A 91 -20.55 -11.57 6.15
C PRO A 91 -19.61 -12.54 6.86
N LEU A 92 -19.10 -12.17 8.04
CA LEU A 92 -18.16 -13.02 8.77
C LEU A 92 -18.79 -14.36 9.16
N ARG A 93 -20.01 -14.33 9.68
CA ARG A 93 -20.74 -15.55 10.05
C ARG A 93 -21.01 -16.44 8.86
N ASN A 94 -21.42 -15.86 7.72
CA ASN A 94 -21.81 -16.63 6.53
C ASN A 94 -20.59 -17.19 5.78
N LEU A 95 -19.49 -16.44 5.70
CA LEU A 95 -18.27 -16.84 5.00
C LEU A 95 -17.28 -17.60 5.90
N GLY A 96 -17.39 -17.42 7.23
CA GLY A 96 -16.49 -18.06 8.19
C GLY A 96 -15.04 -17.58 8.10
N SER A 97 -14.79 -16.41 7.50
CA SER A 97 -13.45 -15.88 7.27
C SER A 97 -12.78 -15.56 8.61
N SER A 98 -11.71 -16.28 8.92
CA SER A 98 -10.91 -16.06 10.12
C SER A 98 -9.43 -16.24 9.79
N ILE A 99 -8.58 -15.46 10.45
CA ILE A 99 -7.14 -15.57 10.24
C ILE A 99 -6.64 -16.86 10.90
N ALA A 100 -5.76 -17.60 10.20
CA ALA A 100 -5.09 -18.77 10.77
C ALA A 100 -4.19 -18.34 11.95
N PRO A 101 -4.12 -19.14 13.04
CA PRO A 101 -3.26 -18.82 14.19
C PRO A 101 -1.80 -18.60 13.82
N ASP A 102 -1.25 -19.40 12.90
CA ASP A 102 0.13 -19.25 12.41
C ASP A 102 0.34 -17.91 11.71
N ASN A 103 -0.61 -17.48 10.89
CA ASN A 103 -0.55 -16.15 10.25
C ASN A 103 -0.62 -15.02 11.30
N SER A 104 -1.48 -15.17 12.32
CA SER A 104 -1.55 -14.20 13.42
C SER A 104 -0.23 -14.08 14.16
N TRP A 105 0.42 -15.21 14.42
CA TRP A 105 1.72 -15.24 15.08
C TRP A 105 2.80 -14.56 14.23
N MET A 106 2.88 -14.89 12.93
CA MET A 106 3.82 -14.22 12.01
C MET A 106 3.60 -12.72 11.95
N PHE A 107 2.35 -12.25 11.96
CA PHE A 107 2.06 -10.81 11.98
C PHE A 107 2.45 -10.15 13.29
N LEU A 108 2.23 -10.79 14.43
CA LEU A 108 2.68 -10.25 15.72
C LEU A 108 4.19 -10.05 15.75
N GLN A 109 4.97 -11.02 15.27
CA GLN A 109 6.43 -10.88 15.16
C GLN A 109 6.83 -9.76 14.17
N GLY A 110 6.18 -9.70 12.99
CA GLY A 110 6.47 -8.67 12.00
C GLY A 110 6.15 -7.25 12.48
N ILE A 111 5.09 -7.09 13.29
CA ILE A 111 4.71 -5.78 13.85
C ILE A 111 5.74 -5.27 14.86
N GLU A 112 6.42 -6.12 15.60
CA GLU A 112 7.43 -5.71 16.58
C GLU A 112 8.59 -4.92 15.94
N THR A 113 8.98 -5.28 14.72
CA THR A 113 10.08 -4.62 13.98
C THR A 113 9.59 -3.62 12.95
N LEU A 114 8.28 -3.39 12.83
CA LEU A 114 7.70 -2.51 11.79
C LEU A 114 8.29 -1.09 11.80
N PRO A 115 8.45 -0.40 12.95
CA PRO A 115 9.04 0.95 12.96
C PRO A 115 10.46 0.99 12.40
N LEU A 116 11.31 0.03 12.79
CA LEU A 116 12.69 -0.07 12.32
C LEU A 116 12.76 -0.34 10.81
N ARG A 117 11.90 -1.22 10.30
CA ARG A 117 11.81 -1.49 8.86
C ARG A 117 11.33 -0.27 8.09
N MET A 118 10.29 0.41 8.58
CA MET A 118 9.77 1.60 7.90
C MET A 118 10.79 2.73 7.83
N ASP A 119 11.59 2.94 8.87
CA ASP A 119 12.67 3.92 8.86
C ASP A 119 13.71 3.57 7.77
N ARG A 120 14.12 2.32 7.68
CA ARG A 120 15.06 1.85 6.67
C ARG A 120 14.46 1.91 5.25
N HIS A 121 13.21 1.51 5.06
CA HIS A 121 12.50 1.66 3.79
C HIS A 121 12.49 3.11 3.30
N CYS A 122 12.12 4.05 4.16
CA CYS A 122 12.06 5.47 3.82
C CYS A 122 13.44 6.05 3.51
N GLU A 123 14.46 5.68 4.28
CA GLU A 123 15.85 6.10 4.04
C GLU A 123 16.36 5.60 2.68
N ASN A 124 16.22 4.31 2.41
CA ASN A 124 16.65 3.71 1.15
C ASN A 124 15.88 4.30 -0.04
N SER A 125 14.55 4.43 0.09
CA SER A 125 13.70 4.99 -0.97
C SER A 125 14.06 6.42 -1.33
N LEU A 126 14.37 7.25 -0.35
CA LEU A 126 14.80 8.63 -0.59
C LEU A 126 16.15 8.67 -1.32
N LYS A 127 17.10 7.81 -0.93
CA LYS A 127 18.39 7.70 -1.61
C LYS A 127 18.24 7.23 -3.05
N VAL A 128 17.42 6.20 -3.28
CA VAL A 128 17.09 5.71 -4.65
C VAL A 128 16.41 6.81 -5.46
N ALA A 129 15.41 7.47 -4.92
CA ALA A 129 14.68 8.52 -5.64
C ALA A 129 15.60 9.68 -6.05
N LYS A 130 16.52 10.12 -5.17
CA LYS A 130 17.53 11.15 -5.48
C LYS A 130 18.51 10.70 -6.56
N MET A 131 18.95 9.45 -6.50
CA MET A 131 19.83 8.86 -7.52
C MET A 131 19.13 8.84 -8.89
N MET A 132 17.88 8.37 -8.93
CA MET A 132 17.09 8.29 -10.16
C MET A 132 16.77 9.67 -10.74
N GLN A 133 16.54 10.68 -9.89
CA GLN A 133 16.24 12.05 -10.33
C GLN A 133 17.41 12.68 -11.14
N SER A 134 18.64 12.29 -10.84
CA SER A 134 19.84 12.76 -11.54
C SER A 134 20.32 11.82 -12.66
N HIS A 135 19.70 10.67 -12.84
CA HIS A 135 20.19 9.66 -13.78
C HIS A 135 19.83 10.01 -15.25
N PRO A 136 20.78 9.97 -16.21
CA PRO A 136 20.53 10.39 -17.59
C PRO A 136 19.51 9.54 -18.35
N SER A 137 19.34 8.27 -18.00
CA SER A 137 18.37 7.34 -18.62
C SER A 137 16.96 7.44 -18.03
N VAL A 138 16.74 8.27 -17.00
CA VAL A 138 15.46 8.48 -16.38
C VAL A 138 14.81 9.75 -16.91
N GLU A 139 13.54 9.69 -17.23
CA GLU A 139 12.78 10.84 -17.75
C GLU A 139 12.15 11.64 -16.60
N TRP A 140 11.53 10.96 -15.67
CA TRP A 140 10.96 11.54 -14.47
C TRP A 140 10.93 10.54 -13.31
N VAL A 141 10.88 11.08 -12.09
CA VAL A 141 10.75 10.32 -10.83
C VAL A 141 9.62 10.92 -9.99
N ARG A 142 8.86 10.07 -9.36
CA ARG A 142 7.83 10.43 -8.38
C ARG A 142 8.11 9.74 -7.05
N TYR A 143 8.32 10.53 -6.04
CA TYR A 143 8.47 10.07 -4.67
C TYR A 143 8.09 11.20 -3.70
N PRO A 144 7.13 11.01 -2.81
CA PRO A 144 6.62 12.08 -1.94
C PRO A 144 7.67 12.70 -0.99
N GLY A 145 8.79 12.01 -0.78
CA GLY A 145 9.91 12.54 0.02
C GLY A 145 10.90 13.44 -0.76
N LEU A 146 10.72 13.61 -2.08
CA LEU A 146 11.54 14.52 -2.89
C LEU A 146 10.98 15.94 -2.81
N GLU A 147 11.84 16.92 -2.52
CA GLU A 147 11.49 18.33 -2.67
C GLU A 147 11.10 18.61 -4.14
N GLY A 148 9.95 19.25 -4.32
CA GLY A 148 9.39 19.51 -5.66
C GLY A 148 8.45 18.44 -6.20
N ASP A 149 8.29 17.28 -5.55
CA ASP A 149 7.19 16.35 -5.86
C ASP A 149 5.84 16.96 -5.47
N SER A 150 4.81 16.75 -6.30
CA SER A 150 3.46 17.33 -6.07
C SER A 150 2.83 16.90 -4.74
N GLU A 151 3.27 15.80 -4.16
CA GLU A 151 2.77 15.26 -2.90
C GLU A 151 3.67 15.58 -1.70
N TYR A 152 4.75 16.35 -1.90
CA TYR A 152 5.72 16.64 -0.83
C TYR A 152 5.09 17.28 0.39
N GLU A 153 4.25 18.32 0.21
CA GLU A 153 3.56 19.01 1.32
C GLU A 153 2.61 18.09 2.08
N LYS A 154 1.91 17.20 1.35
CA LYS A 154 1.06 16.18 2.00
C LYS A 154 1.89 15.16 2.76
N ASN A 155 3.05 14.77 2.23
CA ASN A 155 3.99 13.91 2.93
C ASN A 155 4.47 14.54 4.24
N GLN A 156 4.85 15.81 4.21
CA GLN A 156 5.23 16.53 5.44
C GLN A 156 4.10 16.54 6.47
N LYS A 157 2.90 16.86 6.01
CA LYS A 157 1.72 17.01 6.88
C LYS A 157 1.24 15.68 7.48
N TYR A 158 1.18 14.62 6.68
CA TYR A 158 0.51 13.37 7.06
C TYR A 158 1.46 12.23 7.41
N LEU A 159 2.68 12.23 6.84
CA LEU A 159 3.68 11.18 7.03
C LEU A 159 4.92 11.63 7.79
N GLY A 160 4.96 12.89 8.24
CA GLY A 160 6.12 13.44 8.95
C GLY A 160 7.41 13.42 8.11
N GLY A 161 7.27 13.61 6.79
CA GLY A 161 8.38 13.65 5.86
C GLY A 161 8.90 12.26 5.40
N LYS A 162 8.32 11.18 5.89
CA LYS A 162 8.70 9.81 5.53
C LYS A 162 7.89 9.34 4.31
N GLY A 163 8.44 9.41 3.12
CA GLY A 163 7.72 9.16 1.85
C GLY A 163 7.28 7.70 1.60
N GLY A 164 7.58 6.76 2.51
CA GLY A 164 7.26 5.35 2.34
C GLY A 164 8.28 4.58 1.49
N SER A 165 7.89 3.39 1.00
CA SER A 165 8.80 2.48 0.28
C SER A 165 8.63 2.48 -1.25
N LEU A 166 7.66 3.23 -1.79
CA LEU A 166 7.37 3.21 -3.22
C LEU A 166 8.06 4.37 -3.96
N VAL A 167 8.91 4.02 -4.90
CA VAL A 167 9.50 4.95 -5.88
C VAL A 167 8.99 4.58 -7.26
N VAL A 168 8.48 5.56 -8.00
CA VAL A 168 7.99 5.37 -9.37
C VAL A 168 8.78 6.26 -10.30
N PHE A 169 9.17 5.72 -11.46
CA PHE A 169 9.92 6.48 -12.45
C PHE A 169 9.64 5.98 -13.87
N GLU A 170 9.99 6.79 -14.85
CA GLU A 170 9.93 6.44 -16.27
C GLU A 170 11.34 6.32 -16.82
N ILE A 171 11.60 5.25 -17.57
CA ILE A 171 12.86 5.05 -18.29
C ILE A 171 12.70 5.61 -19.71
N LYS A 172 13.70 6.35 -20.16
CA LYS A 172 13.78 6.78 -21.57
C LYS A 172 13.90 5.54 -22.47
N GLY A 173 13.11 5.50 -23.53
CA GLY A 173 13.02 4.34 -24.43
C GLY A 173 11.71 3.54 -24.28
N GLY A 174 10.82 3.98 -23.39
CA GLY A 174 9.44 3.46 -23.31
C GLY A 174 9.35 2.01 -22.86
N ALA A 175 8.37 1.27 -23.38
CA ALA A 175 8.01 -0.07 -22.93
C ALA A 175 9.18 -1.09 -23.01
N GLU A 176 9.95 -1.06 -24.10
CA GLU A 176 11.06 -2.00 -24.28
C GLU A 176 12.19 -1.75 -23.28
N ALA A 177 12.53 -0.47 -23.02
CA ALA A 177 13.50 -0.13 -21.99
C ALA A 177 13.02 -0.51 -20.59
N GLY A 178 11.73 -0.27 -20.25
CA GLY A 178 11.15 -0.69 -18.99
C GLY A 178 11.19 -2.21 -18.79
N LYS A 179 10.90 -2.98 -19.84
CA LYS A 179 11.00 -4.44 -19.83
C LYS A 179 12.44 -4.90 -19.65
N SER A 180 13.37 -4.37 -20.45
CA SER A 180 14.81 -4.69 -20.39
C SER A 180 15.37 -4.41 -19.00
N PHE A 181 14.96 -3.30 -18.37
CA PHE A 181 15.33 -2.98 -17.00
C PHE A 181 14.88 -4.07 -16.03
N ILE A 182 13.57 -4.40 -16.02
CA ILE A 182 13.01 -5.41 -15.12
C ILE A 182 13.70 -6.78 -15.30
N ASP A 183 13.89 -7.22 -16.55
CA ASP A 183 14.50 -8.51 -16.87
C ASP A 183 16.00 -8.56 -16.51
N SER A 184 16.65 -7.40 -16.35
CA SER A 184 18.06 -7.28 -16.01
C SER A 184 18.35 -7.22 -14.51
N LEU A 185 17.34 -7.01 -13.67
CA LEU A 185 17.50 -6.99 -12.21
C LEU A 185 17.94 -8.35 -11.68
N LYS A 186 18.82 -8.33 -10.67
CA LYS A 186 19.42 -9.54 -10.06
C LYS A 186 19.06 -9.69 -8.58
N LEU A 187 19.09 -8.58 -7.84
CA LEU A 187 18.74 -8.51 -6.42
C LEU A 187 17.24 -8.24 -6.26
N ILE A 188 16.74 -7.27 -7.01
CA ILE A 188 15.35 -6.81 -6.92
C ILE A 188 14.45 -7.80 -7.66
N SER A 189 13.46 -8.35 -6.95
CA SER A 189 12.57 -9.38 -7.49
C SER A 189 11.41 -8.79 -8.30
N HIS A 190 11.06 -9.42 -9.41
CA HIS A 190 9.89 -9.04 -10.21
C HIS A 190 8.60 -9.57 -9.57
N VAL A 191 8.06 -8.84 -8.62
CA VAL A 191 6.85 -9.22 -7.86
C VAL A 191 6.02 -7.96 -7.54
N ALA A 192 4.72 -8.07 -7.72
CA ALA A 192 3.77 -7.02 -7.35
C ALA A 192 3.42 -7.08 -5.85
N ASN A 193 4.18 -6.37 -5.03
CA ASN A 193 3.89 -6.22 -3.60
C ASN A 193 4.35 -4.85 -3.09
N VAL A 194 4.11 -4.55 -1.82
CA VAL A 194 4.48 -3.26 -1.18
C VAL A 194 4.97 -3.51 0.24
N GLY A 195 6.14 -2.97 0.57
CA GLY A 195 6.67 -2.98 1.94
C GLY A 195 7.17 -4.35 2.41
N ASP A 196 7.56 -5.19 1.47
CA ASP A 196 8.36 -6.38 1.75
C ASP A 196 9.76 -5.97 2.19
N ALA A 197 10.40 -6.76 3.06
CA ALA A 197 11.79 -6.55 3.45
C ALA A 197 12.74 -6.59 2.24
N LYS A 198 12.35 -7.32 1.18
CA LYS A 198 13.06 -7.37 -0.10
C LYS A 198 12.59 -6.26 -1.02
N SER A 199 13.52 -5.73 -1.80
CA SER A 199 13.21 -4.81 -2.89
C SER A 199 12.51 -5.53 -4.03
N LEU A 200 11.43 -4.93 -4.54
CA LEU A 200 10.57 -5.49 -5.58
C LEU A 200 10.36 -4.47 -6.69
N ALA A 201 10.18 -4.96 -7.92
CA ALA A 201 9.95 -4.14 -9.09
C ALA A 201 8.80 -4.68 -9.94
N ILE A 202 8.03 -3.79 -10.55
CA ILE A 202 7.08 -4.12 -11.61
C ILE A 202 7.03 -3.02 -12.67
N ASN A 203 6.64 -3.40 -13.89
CA ASN A 203 6.07 -2.47 -14.85
C ASN A 203 4.55 -2.53 -14.72
N PRO A 204 3.87 -1.48 -14.23
CA PRO A 204 2.42 -1.52 -14.00
C PRO A 204 1.60 -1.77 -15.27
N ALA A 205 2.05 -1.25 -16.42
CA ALA A 205 1.33 -1.40 -17.69
C ALA A 205 1.20 -2.87 -18.13
N THR A 206 2.24 -3.68 -17.90
CA THR A 206 2.28 -5.09 -18.31
C THR A 206 1.87 -6.08 -17.21
N THR A 207 1.70 -5.61 -15.98
CA THR A 207 1.37 -6.46 -14.82
C THR A 207 0.03 -6.10 -14.20
N THR A 208 0.02 -5.19 -13.24
CA THR A 208 -1.17 -4.87 -12.42
C THR A 208 -2.29 -4.18 -13.20
N HIS A 209 -1.99 -3.56 -14.33
CA HIS A 209 -2.95 -2.85 -15.18
C HIS A 209 -2.99 -3.39 -16.63
N SER A 210 -2.50 -4.62 -16.85
CA SER A 210 -2.49 -5.27 -18.16
C SER A 210 -3.88 -5.52 -18.77
N GLN A 211 -4.93 -5.47 -17.95
CA GLN A 211 -6.32 -5.60 -18.39
C GLN A 211 -6.90 -4.30 -18.98
N MET A 212 -6.22 -3.17 -18.79
CA MET A 212 -6.61 -1.87 -19.28
C MET A 212 -6.03 -1.64 -20.69
N ASN A 213 -6.79 -0.97 -21.56
CA ASN A 213 -6.25 -0.47 -22.80
C ASN A 213 -5.35 0.75 -22.57
N GLU A 214 -4.56 1.15 -23.59
CA GLU A 214 -3.59 2.24 -23.48
C GLU A 214 -4.21 3.58 -23.03
N GLU A 215 -5.42 3.89 -23.48
CA GLU A 215 -6.14 5.09 -23.09
C GLU A 215 -6.52 5.07 -21.60
N GLN A 216 -7.04 3.94 -21.12
CA GLN A 216 -7.36 3.75 -19.70
C GLN A 216 -6.11 3.80 -18.82
N GLN A 217 -5.01 3.19 -19.25
CA GLN A 217 -3.72 3.27 -18.54
C GLN A 217 -3.25 4.72 -18.45
N ARG A 218 -3.30 5.48 -19.56
CA ARG A 218 -2.93 6.89 -19.58
C ARG A 218 -3.80 7.74 -18.66
N LEU A 219 -5.11 7.50 -18.62
CA LEU A 219 -6.02 8.20 -17.69
C LEU A 219 -5.70 7.91 -16.22
N CYS A 220 -5.15 6.72 -15.92
CA CYS A 220 -4.65 6.35 -14.61
C CYS A 220 -3.22 6.85 -14.33
N GLY A 221 -2.62 7.59 -15.26
CA GLY A 221 -1.24 8.09 -15.13
C GLY A 221 -0.16 7.02 -15.32
N ILE A 222 -0.49 5.92 -16.00
CA ILE A 222 0.43 4.82 -16.27
C ILE A 222 0.99 4.98 -17.67
N THR A 223 2.32 5.00 -17.77
CA THR A 223 3.06 5.10 -19.03
C THR A 223 3.73 3.76 -19.36
N PRO A 224 4.01 3.48 -20.64
CA PRO A 224 4.54 2.16 -21.05
C PRO A 224 5.88 1.80 -20.43
N GLY A 225 6.78 2.76 -20.26
CA GLY A 225 8.11 2.56 -19.65
C GLY A 225 8.16 2.80 -18.15
N MET A 226 7.00 2.98 -17.51
CA MET A 226 6.91 3.21 -16.08
C MET A 226 7.39 1.99 -15.30
N VAL A 227 8.24 2.21 -14.32
CA VAL A 227 8.68 1.22 -13.33
C VAL A 227 8.25 1.67 -11.94
N ARG A 228 7.68 0.75 -11.18
CA ARG A 228 7.39 0.92 -9.76
C ARG A 228 8.31 0.03 -8.94
N LEU A 229 9.13 0.63 -8.12
CA LEU A 229 9.95 -0.06 -7.13
C LEU A 229 9.27 -0.01 -5.75
N SER A 230 9.27 -1.13 -5.05
CA SER A 230 9.03 -1.19 -3.61
C SER A 230 10.38 -1.47 -2.96
N ILE A 231 11.02 -0.43 -2.46
CA ILE A 231 12.38 -0.50 -1.93
C ILE A 231 12.38 -1.18 -0.56
N GLY A 232 13.23 -2.18 -0.41
CA GLY A 232 13.40 -2.99 0.78
C GLY A 232 14.37 -2.41 1.79
N ILE A 233 14.83 -3.29 2.70
CA ILE A 233 15.73 -2.93 3.80
C ILE A 233 17.18 -3.39 3.58
N GLU A 234 17.50 -3.85 2.38
CA GLU A 234 18.86 -4.26 1.98
C GLU A 234 19.85 -3.09 2.14
N THR A 235 21.12 -3.37 2.04
CA THR A 235 22.16 -2.33 1.98
C THR A 235 21.93 -1.44 0.76
N PHE A 236 21.96 -0.13 0.95
CA PHE A 236 21.69 0.82 -0.14
C PHE A 236 22.59 0.62 -1.35
N ASP A 237 23.88 0.33 -1.11
CA ASP A 237 24.84 0.15 -2.21
C ASP A 237 24.49 -1.08 -3.07
N ASP A 238 24.01 -2.17 -2.48
CA ASP A 238 23.54 -3.35 -3.22
C ASP A 238 22.33 -3.04 -4.10
N ILE A 239 21.36 -2.27 -3.55
CA ILE A 239 20.18 -1.80 -4.31
C ILE A 239 20.62 -0.90 -5.46
N LYS A 240 21.53 0.04 -5.19
CA LYS A 240 22.07 0.98 -6.15
C LYS A 240 22.76 0.24 -7.30
N ASP A 241 23.67 -0.67 -6.99
CA ASP A 241 24.45 -1.40 -7.99
C ASP A 241 23.55 -2.24 -8.90
N ASP A 242 22.48 -2.85 -8.34
CA ASP A 242 21.50 -3.61 -9.13
C ASP A 242 20.70 -2.70 -10.07
N ILE A 243 20.26 -1.54 -9.59
CA ILE A 243 19.55 -0.54 -10.42
C ILE A 243 20.44 0.01 -11.52
N GLU A 244 21.67 0.41 -11.20
CA GLU A 244 22.60 1.00 -12.17
C GLU A 244 22.97 0.02 -13.31
N GLN A 245 23.25 -1.26 -12.97
CA GLN A 245 23.55 -2.27 -13.97
C GLN A 245 22.34 -2.57 -14.88
N ALA A 246 21.12 -2.53 -14.31
CA ALA A 246 19.89 -2.74 -15.07
C ALA A 246 19.58 -1.55 -15.99
N LEU A 247 19.76 -0.31 -15.52
CA LEU A 247 19.63 0.91 -16.34
C LEU A 247 20.63 0.94 -17.50
N ALA A 248 21.89 0.54 -17.24
CA ALA A 248 22.91 0.48 -18.30
C ALA A 248 22.50 -0.47 -19.43
N LYS A 249 21.89 -1.63 -19.10
CA LYS A 249 21.39 -2.58 -20.12
C LYS A 249 20.13 -2.10 -20.82
N ALA A 250 19.24 -1.40 -20.12
CA ALA A 250 18.03 -0.87 -20.70
C ALA A 250 18.27 0.30 -21.66
N SER A 251 19.43 0.95 -21.56
CA SER A 251 19.84 2.09 -22.39
C SER A 251 20.76 1.71 -23.55
N ALA A 252 21.18 0.43 -23.65
CA ALA A 252 22.03 -0.10 -24.72
C ALA A 252 21.20 -0.52 -25.93
#